data_ac5243240bb89b2257be177970cda5db
#
_entry.id   ac5243240bb89b2257be177970cda5db
#
_cell.length_a   1.000
_cell.length_b   1.000
_cell.length_c   1.000
_cell.angle_alpha   90.00
_cell.angle_beta   90.00
_cell.angle_gamma   90.00
#
_symmetry.space_group_name_H-M   'P 1'
#
loop_
_entity.id
_entity.type
_entity.pdbx_description
1 polymer ?
#
loop_
_entity_poly.entity_id
_entity_poly.type
_entity_poly.pdbx_seq_one_letter_code
_entity_poly.pdbx_strand_id
1 'polypeptide(L)'
;MADLVYPPVIGAIKLFWKYLGLKFDFKGVEHIPREGGAVLSINHIGYLDFALAGTAALPAGRYVRFMAKKEIFDNKLAGPLMRGMHHICVDRSSGTASFVAALRALRSGEVIGIFPEGTISVSFEIKELKTGAVRLAMGAGVPVIPTIVWGSQRIWTKKVKRNLRRKKVPITVAFGAPLYFDKNSDVEAGEKLLRETMISMLHEVQEKYPDSHQGQRWAPVRLGGIAPAPLN
;
A
#
# COMPACT_ATOMS: atom_id res chain seq x y z
N MET A 1 14.19 17.00 7.82
CA MET A 1 15.47 16.64 7.14
C MET A 1 15.20 16.63 5.64
N ALA A 2 16.17 17.06 4.82
CA ALA A 2 15.99 17.07 3.37
C ALA A 2 15.91 15.63 2.80
N ASP A 3 14.95 15.37 1.92
CA ASP A 3 14.74 14.06 1.27
C ASP A 3 15.68 13.85 0.07
N LEU A 4 17.00 13.82 0.30
CA LEU A 4 17.99 13.76 -0.77
C LEU A 4 17.96 12.46 -1.57
N VAL A 5 17.54 11.35 -0.94
CA VAL A 5 17.51 10.01 -1.57
C VAL A 5 16.20 9.77 -2.33
N TYR A 6 15.10 10.39 -1.92
CA TYR A 6 13.79 10.17 -2.54
C TYR A 6 13.74 10.57 -4.03
N PRO A 7 14.19 11.77 -4.45
CA PRO A 7 14.07 12.18 -5.85
C PRO A 7 14.78 11.27 -6.84
N PRO A 8 16.04 10.87 -6.65
CA PRO A 8 16.71 9.95 -7.58
C PRO A 8 16.07 8.56 -7.62
N VAL A 9 15.60 8.03 -6.47
CA VAL A 9 14.89 6.75 -6.41
C VAL A 9 13.56 6.83 -7.18
N ILE A 10 12.78 7.91 -7.01
CA ILE A 10 11.56 8.15 -7.78
C ILE A 10 11.87 8.22 -9.27
N GLY A 11 12.95 8.91 -9.67
CA GLY A 11 13.39 8.98 -11.06
C GLY A 11 13.64 7.57 -11.65
N ALA A 12 14.38 6.74 -10.93
CA ALA A 12 14.66 5.36 -11.33
C ALA A 12 13.37 4.51 -11.40
N ILE A 13 12.45 4.65 -10.43
CA ILE A 13 11.17 3.96 -10.41
C ILE A 13 10.31 4.39 -11.62
N LYS A 14 10.20 5.68 -11.92
CA LYS A 14 9.45 6.18 -13.08
C LYS A 14 10.02 5.64 -14.39
N LEU A 15 11.36 5.57 -14.51
CA LEU A 15 12.00 4.97 -15.67
C LEU A 15 11.68 3.46 -15.79
N PHE A 16 11.66 2.75 -14.67
CA PHE A 16 11.27 1.34 -14.65
C PHE A 16 9.80 1.14 -15.03
N TRP A 17 8.88 2.00 -14.58
CA TRP A 17 7.48 1.97 -15.02
C TRP A 17 7.34 2.23 -16.53
N LYS A 18 8.10 3.19 -17.05
CA LYS A 18 8.15 3.48 -18.49
C LYS A 18 8.68 2.28 -19.31
N TYR A 19 9.72 1.62 -18.79
CA TYR A 19 10.25 0.39 -19.39
C TYR A 19 9.18 -0.72 -19.44
N LEU A 20 8.46 -0.97 -18.36
CA LEU A 20 7.35 -1.94 -18.32
C LEU A 20 6.14 -1.50 -19.17
N GLY A 21 6.08 -0.22 -19.52
CA GLY A 21 4.97 0.39 -20.26
C GLY A 21 3.67 0.43 -19.48
N LEU A 22 3.72 0.59 -18.15
CA LEU A 22 2.54 0.61 -17.29
C LEU A 22 1.59 1.74 -17.68
N LYS A 23 0.29 1.46 -17.64
CA LYS A 23 -0.78 2.44 -17.83
C LYS A 23 -1.40 2.75 -16.48
N PHE A 24 -1.18 3.95 -15.96
CA PHE A 24 -1.67 4.36 -14.64
C PHE A 24 -3.05 5.00 -14.71
N ASP A 25 -3.89 4.63 -13.75
CA ASP A 25 -5.16 5.26 -13.41
C ASP A 25 -5.15 5.57 -11.91
N PHE A 26 -5.01 6.85 -11.53
CA PHE A 26 -4.99 7.31 -10.15
C PHE A 26 -6.31 7.97 -9.80
N LYS A 27 -6.97 7.51 -8.73
CA LYS A 27 -8.28 8.00 -8.28
C LYS A 27 -8.19 8.48 -6.83
N GLY A 28 -8.92 9.53 -6.50
CA GLY A 28 -9.04 10.02 -5.13
C GLY A 28 -7.73 10.60 -4.57
N VAL A 29 -6.81 11.07 -5.41
CA VAL A 29 -5.53 11.66 -4.97
C VAL A 29 -5.75 12.85 -4.04
N GLU A 30 -6.84 13.58 -4.22
CA GLU A 30 -7.29 14.68 -3.39
C GLU A 30 -7.61 14.30 -1.93
N HIS A 31 -7.85 13.01 -1.66
CA HIS A 31 -8.06 12.48 -0.31
C HIS A 31 -6.77 12.42 0.51
N ILE A 32 -5.60 12.45 -0.13
CA ILE A 32 -4.33 12.53 0.57
C ILE A 32 -4.13 13.98 1.03
N PRO A 33 -4.05 14.26 2.34
CA PRO A 33 -3.86 15.61 2.83
C PRO A 33 -2.51 16.17 2.35
N ARG A 34 -2.52 17.39 1.81
CA ARG A 34 -1.30 18.08 1.34
C ARG A 34 -0.36 18.40 2.49
N GLU A 35 -0.90 18.60 3.68
CA GLU A 35 -0.18 18.88 4.93
C GLU A 35 -0.69 17.98 6.05
N GLY A 36 0.10 17.84 7.10
CA GLY A 36 -0.21 16.96 8.22
C GLY A 36 0.04 15.49 7.94
N GLY A 37 -0.13 14.67 8.97
CA GLY A 37 0.07 13.22 8.89
C GLY A 37 -1.16 12.49 8.33
N ALA A 38 -0.92 11.33 7.72
CA ALA A 38 -1.98 10.40 7.32
C ALA A 38 -1.45 8.96 7.30
N VAL A 39 -2.32 7.99 7.56
CA VAL A 39 -2.01 6.57 7.39
C VAL A 39 -2.64 6.08 6.09
N LEU A 40 -1.83 5.64 5.12
CA LEU A 40 -2.33 4.91 3.96
C LEU A 40 -2.43 3.42 4.31
N SER A 41 -3.65 2.92 4.40
CA SER A 41 -3.94 1.49 4.59
C SER A 41 -4.07 0.83 3.23
N ILE A 42 -3.04 0.08 2.81
CA ILE A 42 -2.87 -0.40 1.44
C ILE A 42 -3.10 -1.90 1.39
N ASN A 43 -3.90 -2.38 0.44
CA ASN A 43 -4.02 -3.81 0.18
C ASN A 43 -2.69 -4.39 -0.34
N HIS A 44 -2.46 -5.69 -0.13
CA HIS A 44 -1.18 -6.29 -0.48
C HIS A 44 -1.33 -7.50 -1.40
N ILE A 45 -1.18 -7.30 -2.69
CA ILE A 45 -1.34 -8.32 -3.75
C ILE A 45 -0.08 -8.54 -4.58
N GLY A 46 0.93 -7.67 -4.46
CA GLY A 46 2.18 -7.77 -5.21
C GLY A 46 3.37 -7.16 -4.50
N TYR A 47 4.57 -7.55 -4.88
CA TYR A 47 5.81 -7.03 -4.31
C TYR A 47 6.09 -5.56 -4.67
N LEU A 48 5.40 -5.01 -5.67
CA LEU A 48 5.58 -3.64 -6.15
C LEU A 48 4.53 -2.66 -5.60
N ASP A 49 3.58 -3.12 -4.76
CA ASP A 49 2.47 -2.31 -4.28
C ASP A 49 2.93 -1.02 -3.59
N PHE A 50 4.00 -1.10 -2.77
CA PHE A 50 4.56 0.06 -2.09
C PHE A 50 5.05 1.13 -3.06
N ALA A 51 5.76 0.72 -4.11
CA ALA A 51 6.31 1.65 -5.10
C ALA A 51 5.20 2.26 -5.99
N LEU A 52 4.14 1.48 -6.28
CA LEU A 52 2.98 1.93 -7.03
C LEU A 52 2.14 2.92 -6.21
N ALA A 53 1.84 2.60 -4.95
CA ALA A 53 1.13 3.50 -4.04
C ALA A 53 1.94 4.79 -3.80
N GLY A 54 3.25 4.69 -3.57
CA GLY A 54 4.13 5.84 -3.45
C GLY A 54 4.16 6.70 -4.71
N THR A 55 4.16 6.08 -5.90
CA THR A 55 4.10 6.81 -7.18
C THR A 55 2.77 7.57 -7.32
N ALA A 56 1.66 6.95 -6.91
CA ALA A 56 0.33 7.55 -7.00
C ALA A 56 0.10 8.69 -5.99
N ALA A 57 0.89 8.76 -4.91
CA ALA A 57 0.83 9.86 -3.94
C ALA A 57 1.60 11.11 -4.39
N LEU A 58 2.48 11.02 -5.38
CA LEU A 58 3.30 12.16 -5.84
C LEU A 58 2.49 13.35 -6.34
N PRO A 59 1.35 13.20 -7.06
CA PRO A 59 0.55 14.35 -7.47
C PRO A 59 -0.04 15.16 -6.30
N ALA A 60 -0.22 14.53 -5.12
CA ALA A 60 -0.60 15.25 -3.89
C ALA A 60 0.58 16.03 -3.27
N GLY A 61 1.79 15.93 -3.84
CA GLY A 61 3.01 16.52 -3.28
C GLY A 61 3.57 15.78 -2.07
N ARG A 62 3.21 14.49 -1.88
CA ARG A 62 3.55 13.73 -0.67
C ARG A 62 4.47 12.55 -0.96
N TYR A 63 5.46 12.38 -0.10
CA TYR A 63 6.24 11.14 0.00
C TYR A 63 5.61 10.22 1.04
N VAL A 64 5.61 8.91 0.76
CA VAL A 64 5.04 7.90 1.66
C VAL A 64 6.17 7.15 2.36
N ARG A 65 6.23 7.19 3.70
CA ARG A 65 7.17 6.41 4.49
C ARG A 65 6.56 5.05 4.77
N PHE A 66 7.12 4.00 4.18
CA PHE A 66 6.57 2.65 4.35
C PHE A 66 7.13 1.98 5.60
N MET A 67 6.25 1.27 6.29
CA MET A 67 6.64 0.33 7.33
C MET A 67 7.05 -0.99 6.66
N ALA A 68 8.31 -1.37 6.79
CA ALA A 68 8.86 -2.55 6.13
C ALA A 68 9.68 -3.42 7.09
N LYS A 69 9.74 -4.71 6.79
CA LYS A 69 10.43 -5.70 7.62
C LYS A 69 11.91 -5.40 7.75
N LYS A 70 12.47 -5.72 8.93
CA LYS A 70 13.88 -5.56 9.29
C LYS A 70 14.81 -6.18 8.25
N GLU A 71 14.48 -7.35 7.70
CA GLU A 71 15.32 -8.06 6.73
C GLU A 71 15.57 -7.24 5.45
N ILE A 72 14.65 -6.32 5.09
CA ILE A 72 14.86 -5.41 3.95
C ILE A 72 15.89 -4.34 4.31
N PHE A 73 15.88 -3.85 5.56
CA PHE A 73 16.87 -2.89 6.06
C PHE A 73 18.26 -3.49 6.29
N ASP A 74 18.33 -4.79 6.54
CA ASP A 74 19.58 -5.53 6.70
C ASP A 74 20.22 -5.87 5.33
N ASN A 75 19.46 -5.77 4.23
CA ASN A 75 20.00 -5.98 2.90
C ASN A 75 21.03 -4.89 2.52
N LYS A 76 22.20 -5.29 2.00
CA LYS A 76 23.31 -4.37 1.70
C LYS A 76 22.98 -3.29 0.67
N LEU A 77 22.08 -3.55 -0.27
CA LEU A 77 21.68 -2.60 -1.32
C LEU A 77 20.39 -1.85 -0.94
N ALA A 78 19.35 -2.56 -0.51
CA ALA A 78 18.08 -1.95 -0.17
C ALA A 78 18.13 -1.16 1.15
N GLY A 79 18.88 -1.62 2.14
CA GLY A 79 18.92 -1.03 3.47
C GLY A 79 19.32 0.45 3.50
N PRO A 80 20.42 0.87 2.84
CA PRO A 80 20.78 2.29 2.74
C PRO A 80 19.69 3.14 2.08
N LEU A 81 19.03 2.64 1.03
CA LEU A 81 17.91 3.33 0.37
C LEU A 81 16.70 3.46 1.30
N MET A 82 16.31 2.38 2.01
CA MET A 82 15.21 2.39 2.97
C MET A 82 15.44 3.42 4.08
N ARG A 83 16.65 3.48 4.62
CA ARG A 83 17.03 4.48 5.63
C ARG A 83 17.08 5.89 5.07
N GLY A 84 17.67 6.08 3.89
CA GLY A 84 17.78 7.38 3.23
C GLY A 84 16.42 7.95 2.78
N MET A 85 15.43 7.10 2.54
CA MET A 85 14.04 7.49 2.29
C MET A 85 13.19 7.58 3.57
N HIS A 86 13.80 7.45 4.75
CA HIS A 86 13.14 7.53 6.06
C HIS A 86 12.01 6.52 6.24
N HIS A 87 12.09 5.34 5.59
CA HIS A 87 11.16 4.26 5.84
C HIS A 87 11.32 3.70 7.25
N ILE A 88 10.25 3.11 7.79
CA ILE A 88 10.21 2.65 9.18
C ILE A 88 10.51 1.16 9.23
N CYS A 89 11.57 0.81 9.96
CA CYS A 89 11.95 -0.58 10.18
C CYS A 89 11.00 -1.25 11.19
N VAL A 90 10.40 -2.37 10.77
CA VAL A 90 9.53 -3.20 11.62
C VAL A 90 10.31 -4.44 12.06
N ASP A 91 10.80 -4.42 13.27
CA ASP A 91 11.29 -5.61 13.96
C ASP A 91 10.12 -6.28 14.68
N ARG A 92 9.79 -7.51 14.28
CA ARG A 92 8.67 -8.27 14.85
C ARG A 92 8.93 -8.72 16.29
N SER A 93 10.18 -8.78 16.70
CA SER A 93 10.57 -9.07 18.08
C SER A 93 10.40 -7.87 19.03
N SER A 94 10.37 -6.65 18.46
CA SER A 94 10.27 -5.38 19.17
C SER A 94 9.24 -4.44 18.52
N GLY A 95 8.00 -4.92 18.34
CA GLY A 95 6.93 -4.19 17.64
C GLY A 95 6.62 -2.80 18.21
N THR A 96 6.87 -2.56 19.48
CA THR A 96 6.64 -1.27 20.16
C THR A 96 7.53 -0.16 19.58
N ALA A 97 8.80 -0.43 19.28
CA ALA A 97 9.73 0.58 18.75
C ALA A 97 9.29 1.12 17.39
N SER A 98 8.88 0.23 16.48
CA SER A 98 8.38 0.61 15.15
C SER A 98 7.08 1.39 15.21
N PHE A 99 6.19 1.02 16.14
CA PHE A 99 4.94 1.74 16.38
C PHE A 99 5.19 3.17 16.89
N VAL A 100 6.08 3.34 17.86
CA VAL A 100 6.48 4.66 18.38
C VAL A 100 7.14 5.51 17.28
N ALA A 101 8.00 4.92 16.44
CA ALA A 101 8.61 5.61 15.31
C ALA A 101 7.57 6.11 14.31
N ALA A 102 6.58 5.25 13.97
CA ALA A 102 5.47 5.62 13.10
C ALA A 102 4.61 6.75 13.69
N LEU A 103 4.28 6.70 14.99
CA LEU A 103 3.55 7.76 15.67
C LEU A 103 4.30 9.10 15.63
N ARG A 104 5.62 9.10 15.85
CA ARG A 104 6.44 10.32 15.75
C ARG A 104 6.41 10.90 14.34
N ALA A 105 6.58 10.05 13.33
CA ALA A 105 6.54 10.47 11.93
C ALA A 105 5.16 11.06 11.56
N LEU A 106 4.06 10.42 11.93
CA LEU A 106 2.71 10.93 11.72
C LEU A 106 2.50 12.31 12.37
N ARG A 107 2.93 12.47 13.63
CA ARG A 107 2.83 13.74 14.36
C ARG A 107 3.71 14.85 13.79
N SER A 108 4.80 14.50 13.10
CA SER A 108 5.64 15.45 12.36
C SER A 108 5.11 15.74 10.95
N GLY A 109 3.91 15.26 10.61
CA GLY A 109 3.25 15.55 9.35
C GLY A 109 3.56 14.57 8.20
N GLU A 110 4.24 13.44 8.46
CA GLU A 110 4.57 12.46 7.42
C GLU A 110 3.37 11.57 7.07
N VAL A 111 3.35 11.09 5.83
CA VAL A 111 2.40 10.06 5.38
C VAL A 111 3.02 8.69 5.54
N ILE A 112 2.36 7.79 6.28
CA ILE A 112 2.83 6.45 6.58
C ILE A 112 2.03 5.42 5.79
N GLY A 113 2.71 4.63 4.95
CA GLY A 113 2.11 3.49 4.25
C GLY A 113 2.26 2.19 5.04
N ILE A 114 1.14 1.50 5.26
CA ILE A 114 1.09 0.21 5.96
C ILE A 114 0.27 -0.80 5.16
N PHE A 115 0.71 -2.06 5.19
CA PHE A 115 -0.01 -3.20 4.66
C PHE A 115 -0.64 -3.97 5.82
N PRO A 116 -1.89 -3.67 6.21
CA PRO A 116 -2.50 -4.23 7.42
C PRO A 116 -2.73 -5.74 7.34
N GLU A 117 -2.79 -6.31 6.14
CA GLU A 117 -2.86 -7.75 5.91
C GLU A 117 -1.59 -8.51 6.36
N GLY A 118 -0.47 -7.81 6.53
CA GLY A 118 0.82 -8.35 6.99
C GLY A 118 1.54 -9.27 6.00
N THR A 119 0.86 -9.82 5.00
CA THR A 119 1.44 -10.64 3.91
C THR A 119 0.64 -10.47 2.63
N ILE A 120 1.28 -10.74 1.47
CA ILE A 120 0.62 -10.72 0.15
C ILE A 120 -0.55 -11.71 0.12
N SER A 121 -1.73 -11.23 -0.27
CA SER A 121 -2.92 -12.02 -0.56
C SER A 121 -2.74 -12.74 -1.90
N VAL A 122 -2.83 -14.06 -1.89
CA VAL A 122 -2.73 -14.88 -3.12
C VAL A 122 -4.07 -15.06 -3.80
N SER A 123 -5.17 -14.79 -3.10
CA SER A 123 -6.53 -14.77 -3.65
C SER A 123 -6.85 -13.45 -4.35
N PHE A 124 -6.01 -12.41 -4.13
CA PHE A 124 -6.23 -11.05 -4.59
C PHE A 124 -7.49 -10.38 -4.05
N GLU A 125 -8.03 -10.91 -2.96
CA GLU A 125 -9.08 -10.31 -2.13
C GLU A 125 -8.47 -9.79 -0.83
N ILE A 126 -9.19 -8.87 -0.16
CA ILE A 126 -8.78 -8.32 1.15
C ILE A 126 -8.86 -9.42 2.20
N LYS A 127 -7.78 -9.62 2.91
CA LYS A 127 -7.68 -10.56 4.03
C LYS A 127 -8.17 -9.93 5.33
N GLU A 128 -8.05 -10.68 6.44
CA GLU A 128 -8.12 -10.11 7.79
C GLU A 128 -7.08 -9.01 7.94
N LEU A 129 -7.48 -7.88 8.48
CA LEU A 129 -6.59 -6.77 8.75
C LEU A 129 -6.07 -6.84 10.19
N LYS A 130 -4.91 -6.28 10.42
CA LYS A 130 -4.40 -6.01 11.76
C LYS A 130 -4.81 -4.60 12.16
N THR A 131 -5.10 -4.40 13.41
CA THR A 131 -5.54 -3.12 13.97
C THR A 131 -4.50 -1.98 13.93
N GLY A 132 -3.28 -2.26 13.46
CA GLY A 132 -2.16 -1.32 13.48
C GLY A 132 -2.42 0.01 12.79
N ALA A 133 -3.13 0.01 11.66
CA ALA A 133 -3.46 1.24 10.92
C ALA A 133 -4.39 2.15 11.74
N VAL A 134 -5.46 1.58 12.30
CA VAL A 134 -6.43 2.30 13.14
C VAL A 134 -5.77 2.83 14.42
N ARG A 135 -4.99 1.98 15.11
CA ARG A 135 -4.26 2.38 16.33
C ARG A 135 -3.25 3.50 16.09
N LEU A 136 -2.55 3.50 14.96
CA LEU A 136 -1.64 4.59 14.58
C LEU A 136 -2.40 5.89 14.34
N ALA A 137 -3.51 5.84 13.61
CA ALA A 137 -4.34 7.00 13.32
C ALA A 137 -4.92 7.62 14.61
N MET A 138 -5.52 6.80 15.46
CA MET A 138 -6.04 7.22 16.78
C MET A 138 -4.93 7.83 17.66
N GLY A 139 -3.78 7.16 17.75
CA GLY A 139 -2.66 7.61 18.58
C GLY A 139 -1.99 8.89 18.10
N ALA A 140 -2.04 9.16 16.79
CA ALA A 140 -1.49 10.38 16.19
C ALA A 140 -2.54 11.49 15.98
N GLY A 141 -3.84 11.18 16.01
CA GLY A 141 -4.93 12.12 15.68
C GLY A 141 -4.97 12.47 14.20
N VAL A 142 -4.72 11.50 13.31
CA VAL A 142 -4.67 11.68 11.85
C VAL A 142 -5.63 10.71 11.16
N PRO A 143 -6.06 10.99 9.91
CA PRO A 143 -6.94 10.08 9.17
C PRO A 143 -6.23 8.80 8.73
N VAL A 144 -7.03 7.72 8.54
CA VAL A 144 -6.68 6.58 7.70
C VAL A 144 -7.26 6.80 6.31
N ILE A 145 -6.44 6.64 5.29
CA ILE A 145 -6.85 6.68 3.88
C ILE A 145 -6.83 5.24 3.35
N PRO A 146 -8.00 4.61 3.17
CA PRO A 146 -8.08 3.30 2.53
C PRO A 146 -7.49 3.40 1.12
N THR A 147 -6.59 2.50 0.77
CA THR A 147 -5.85 2.60 -0.49
C THR A 147 -5.84 1.26 -1.20
N ILE A 148 -6.28 1.23 -2.44
CA ILE A 148 -6.33 0.03 -3.28
C ILE A 148 -5.32 0.15 -4.40
N VAL A 149 -4.46 -0.86 -4.52
CA VAL A 149 -3.58 -1.09 -5.67
C VAL A 149 -4.10 -2.30 -6.42
N TRP A 150 -4.33 -2.16 -7.74
CA TRP A 150 -4.76 -3.27 -8.60
C TRP A 150 -3.93 -3.33 -9.88
N GLY A 151 -3.61 -4.54 -10.35
CA GLY A 151 -2.77 -4.79 -11.52
C GLY A 151 -1.33 -5.19 -11.19
N SER A 152 -0.81 -4.89 -10.00
CA SER A 152 0.57 -5.21 -9.57
C SER A 152 0.85 -6.71 -9.54
N GLN A 153 -0.16 -7.53 -9.20
CA GLN A 153 -0.09 -8.99 -9.17
C GLN A 153 0.23 -9.61 -10.53
N ARG A 154 -0.01 -8.88 -11.62
CA ARG A 154 0.31 -9.31 -12.99
C ARG A 154 1.79 -9.15 -13.34
N ILE A 155 2.52 -8.39 -12.50
CA ILE A 155 3.95 -8.11 -12.69
C ILE A 155 4.76 -9.02 -11.78
N TRP A 156 4.51 -8.97 -10.47
CA TRP A 156 5.28 -9.73 -9.50
C TRP A 156 4.48 -9.96 -8.22
N THR A 157 4.08 -11.20 -7.98
CA THR A 157 3.36 -11.63 -6.77
C THR A 157 3.85 -12.98 -6.25
N LYS A 158 3.30 -13.44 -5.13
CA LYS A 158 3.62 -14.75 -4.55
C LYS A 158 3.13 -15.89 -5.45
N LYS A 159 3.88 -17.00 -5.43
CA LYS A 159 3.54 -18.26 -6.12
C LYS A 159 3.34 -18.16 -7.64
N VAL A 160 3.63 -17.00 -8.23
CA VAL A 160 3.57 -16.76 -9.68
C VAL A 160 4.93 -16.27 -10.17
N LYS A 161 5.39 -16.81 -11.30
CA LYS A 161 6.64 -16.36 -11.91
C LYS A 161 6.52 -14.87 -12.28
N ARG A 162 7.49 -14.07 -11.80
CA ARG A 162 7.53 -12.62 -12.10
C ARG A 162 7.58 -12.38 -13.62
N ASN A 163 6.87 -11.35 -14.04
CA ASN A 163 6.81 -10.95 -15.44
C ASN A 163 7.25 -9.49 -15.59
N LEU A 164 8.52 -9.27 -15.85
CA LEU A 164 9.12 -7.95 -16.05
C LEU A 164 9.20 -7.55 -17.52
N ARG A 165 8.39 -8.18 -18.40
CA ARG A 165 8.32 -7.81 -19.80
C ARG A 165 7.37 -6.62 -19.99
N ARG A 166 7.61 -5.83 -21.06
CA ARG A 166 6.73 -4.71 -21.44
C ARG A 166 5.38 -5.22 -21.93
N LYS A 167 4.38 -5.30 -21.03
CA LYS A 167 3.03 -5.79 -21.35
C LYS A 167 1.94 -4.73 -21.24
N LYS A 168 2.29 -3.47 -21.01
CA LYS A 168 1.35 -2.36 -20.89
C LYS A 168 0.23 -2.62 -19.86
N VAL A 169 0.59 -3.28 -18.74
CA VAL A 169 -0.38 -3.65 -17.70
C VAL A 169 -1.06 -2.40 -17.18
N PRO A 170 -2.41 -2.35 -17.15
CA PRO A 170 -3.13 -1.29 -16.44
C PRO A 170 -2.87 -1.40 -14.93
N ILE A 171 -2.59 -0.28 -14.30
CA ILE A 171 -2.40 -0.16 -12.85
C ILE A 171 -3.36 0.88 -12.34
N THR A 172 -4.30 0.45 -11.51
CA THR A 172 -5.18 1.37 -10.80
C THR A 172 -4.69 1.52 -9.36
N VAL A 173 -4.57 2.77 -8.90
CA VAL A 173 -4.38 3.10 -7.49
C VAL A 173 -5.49 4.05 -7.07
N ALA A 174 -6.32 3.61 -6.13
CA ALA A 174 -7.46 4.38 -5.63
C ALA A 174 -7.28 4.71 -4.15
N PHE A 175 -7.42 5.98 -3.81
CA PHE A 175 -7.44 6.49 -2.43
C PHE A 175 -8.90 6.79 -2.05
N GLY A 176 -9.40 6.12 -1.01
CA GLY A 176 -10.75 6.34 -0.48
C GLY A 176 -10.85 7.60 0.37
N ALA A 177 -12.07 7.97 0.70
CA ALA A 177 -12.33 9.07 1.63
C ALA A 177 -11.63 8.83 2.98
N PRO A 178 -11.09 9.89 3.61
CA PRO A 178 -10.43 9.81 4.90
C PRO A 178 -11.37 9.27 5.98
N LEU A 179 -10.92 8.27 6.74
CA LEU A 179 -11.60 7.75 7.93
C LEU A 179 -10.95 8.34 9.15
N TYR A 180 -11.74 8.97 10.01
CA TYR A 180 -11.30 9.57 11.27
C TYR A 180 -11.76 8.71 12.44
N PHE A 181 -10.88 8.48 13.40
CA PHE A 181 -11.15 7.71 14.61
C PHE A 181 -10.76 8.53 15.84
N ASP A 182 -11.70 8.69 16.75
CA ASP A 182 -11.40 9.33 18.03
C ASP A 182 -10.54 8.45 18.93
N LYS A 183 -9.79 9.06 19.85
CA LYS A 183 -8.89 8.33 20.77
C LYS A 183 -9.58 7.24 21.60
N ASN A 184 -10.87 7.40 21.85
CA ASN A 184 -11.69 6.48 22.65
C ASN A 184 -12.58 5.56 21.80
N SER A 185 -12.43 5.61 20.47
CA SER A 185 -13.19 4.71 19.57
C SER A 185 -12.78 3.26 19.79
N ASP A 186 -13.73 2.36 19.57
CA ASP A 186 -13.43 0.92 19.53
C ASP A 186 -12.52 0.61 18.35
N VAL A 187 -11.37 0.04 18.64
CA VAL A 187 -10.33 -0.28 17.63
C VAL A 187 -10.79 -1.38 16.67
N GLU A 188 -11.50 -2.38 17.19
CA GLU A 188 -12.02 -3.51 16.41
C GLU A 188 -13.14 -3.05 15.49
N ALA A 189 -14.05 -2.19 15.96
CA ALA A 189 -15.07 -1.56 15.14
C ALA A 189 -14.45 -0.68 14.03
N GLY A 190 -13.39 0.07 14.37
CA GLY A 190 -12.64 0.88 13.41
C GLY A 190 -11.94 0.03 12.34
N GLU A 191 -11.34 -1.10 12.73
CA GLU A 191 -10.72 -2.05 11.80
C GLU A 191 -11.76 -2.68 10.86
N LYS A 192 -12.91 -3.10 11.41
CA LYS A 192 -14.01 -3.66 10.62
C LYS A 192 -14.51 -2.66 9.58
N LEU A 193 -14.75 -1.41 9.96
CA LEU A 193 -15.14 -0.35 9.03
C LEU A 193 -14.10 -0.13 7.94
N LEU A 194 -12.82 -0.08 8.31
CA LEU A 194 -11.71 0.06 7.36
C LEU A 194 -11.68 -1.11 6.37
N ARG A 195 -11.82 -2.34 6.86
CA ARG A 195 -11.83 -3.55 6.04
C ARG A 195 -13.00 -3.57 5.06
N GLU A 196 -14.22 -3.29 5.54
CA GLU A 196 -15.42 -3.23 4.69
C GLU A 196 -15.28 -2.16 3.59
N THR A 197 -14.74 -0.98 3.95
CA THR A 197 -14.46 0.10 3.00
C THR A 197 -13.45 -0.36 1.94
N MET A 198 -12.35 -1.00 2.35
CA MET A 198 -11.33 -1.50 1.41
C MET A 198 -11.88 -2.60 0.50
N ILE A 199 -12.75 -3.50 0.99
CA ILE A 199 -13.43 -4.52 0.17
C ILE A 199 -14.31 -3.86 -0.89
N SER A 200 -15.14 -2.91 -0.50
CA SER A 200 -16.01 -2.18 -1.42
C SER A 200 -15.20 -1.47 -2.51
N MET A 201 -14.16 -0.74 -2.13
CA MET A 201 -13.27 -0.07 -3.06
C MET A 201 -12.55 -1.04 -4.01
N LEU A 202 -12.08 -2.18 -3.48
CA LEU A 202 -11.42 -3.21 -4.30
C LEU A 202 -12.39 -3.75 -5.36
N HIS A 203 -13.61 -4.08 -4.97
CA HIS A 203 -14.63 -4.59 -5.89
C HIS A 203 -14.94 -3.56 -6.98
N GLU A 204 -15.09 -2.29 -6.64
CA GLU A 204 -15.31 -1.22 -7.62
C GLU A 204 -14.14 -1.09 -8.61
N VAL A 205 -12.91 -1.13 -8.13
CA VAL A 205 -11.70 -1.08 -8.97
C VAL A 205 -11.62 -2.30 -9.89
N GLN A 206 -11.96 -3.47 -9.38
CA GLN A 206 -11.95 -4.72 -10.14
C GLN A 206 -13.02 -4.72 -11.24
N GLU A 207 -14.24 -4.27 -10.96
CA GLU A 207 -15.34 -4.20 -11.92
C GLU A 207 -15.05 -3.23 -13.08
N LYS A 208 -14.38 -2.11 -12.78
CA LYS A 208 -14.00 -1.09 -13.77
C LYS A 208 -12.67 -1.37 -14.47
N TYR A 209 -12.01 -2.49 -14.15
CA TYR A 209 -10.71 -2.82 -14.73
C TYR A 209 -10.85 -3.19 -16.21
N PRO A 210 -9.97 -2.64 -17.12
CA PRO A 210 -10.20 -2.74 -18.55
C PRO A 210 -9.99 -4.13 -19.14
N ASP A 211 -9.21 -5.01 -18.48
CA ASP A 211 -8.90 -6.34 -18.98
C ASP A 211 -9.83 -7.39 -18.35
N SER A 212 -10.28 -8.36 -19.16
CA SER A 212 -11.14 -9.44 -18.68
C SER A 212 -10.46 -10.29 -17.59
N HIS A 213 -11.20 -10.61 -16.56
CA HIS A 213 -10.78 -11.45 -15.44
C HIS A 213 -10.98 -12.95 -15.72
N GLN A 214 -11.83 -13.28 -16.68
CA GLN A 214 -12.29 -14.65 -16.93
C GLN A 214 -11.11 -15.60 -17.25
N GLY A 215 -10.97 -16.67 -16.47
CA GLY A 215 -9.93 -17.68 -16.61
C GLY A 215 -8.51 -17.20 -16.29
N GLN A 216 -8.35 -15.99 -15.74
CA GLN A 216 -7.04 -15.41 -15.47
C GLN A 216 -6.50 -15.85 -14.10
N ARG A 217 -5.22 -16.22 -14.05
CA ARG A 217 -4.52 -16.57 -12.79
C ARG A 217 -4.28 -15.39 -11.86
N TRP A 218 -4.38 -14.18 -12.37
CA TRP A 218 -4.20 -12.93 -11.61
C TRP A 218 -5.53 -12.33 -11.14
N ALA A 219 -6.64 -13.01 -11.37
CA ALA A 219 -7.98 -12.56 -11.01
C ALA A 219 -8.62 -13.51 -9.99
N PRO A 220 -9.40 -12.98 -9.03
CA PRO A 220 -10.08 -13.78 -8.02
C PRO A 220 -11.19 -14.63 -8.60
N VAL A 221 -11.52 -15.72 -7.91
CA VAL A 221 -12.59 -16.65 -8.31
C VAL A 221 -13.94 -15.94 -8.46
N ARG A 222 -14.21 -14.96 -7.60
CA ARG A 222 -15.44 -14.14 -7.65
C ARG A 222 -15.67 -13.48 -9.01
N LEU A 223 -14.61 -13.16 -9.75
CA LEU A 223 -14.66 -12.53 -11.07
C LEU A 223 -14.44 -13.54 -12.22
N GLY A 224 -14.61 -14.83 -11.96
CA GLY A 224 -14.35 -15.88 -12.94
C GLY A 224 -12.86 -16.16 -13.18
N GLY A 225 -11.99 -15.62 -12.35
CA GLY A 225 -10.55 -15.94 -12.37
C GLY A 225 -10.24 -17.30 -11.73
N ILE A 226 -8.98 -17.69 -11.80
CA ILE A 226 -8.47 -18.95 -11.22
C ILE A 226 -7.35 -18.71 -10.20
N ALA A 227 -7.37 -17.56 -9.51
CA ALA A 227 -6.51 -17.35 -8.35
C ALA A 227 -6.81 -18.37 -7.24
N PRO A 228 -5.82 -18.73 -6.40
CA PRO A 228 -6.08 -19.57 -5.23
C PRO A 228 -7.18 -18.95 -4.34
N ALA A 229 -8.02 -19.81 -3.75
CA ALA A 229 -9.00 -19.36 -2.76
C ALA A 229 -8.34 -18.64 -1.59
N PRO A 230 -9.04 -17.71 -0.91
CA PRO A 230 -8.56 -17.13 0.33
C PRO A 230 -8.22 -18.25 1.33
N LEU A 231 -7.06 -18.14 1.97
CA LEU A 231 -6.76 -18.99 3.12
C LEU A 231 -7.50 -18.35 4.31
N ASN A 232 -8.44 -19.11 4.88
CA ASN A 232 -9.11 -18.76 6.14
C ASN A 232 -8.10 -18.65 7.28
#